data_849fc51b65691d8517278923527228fd
#
_entry.id   849fc51b65691d8517278923527228fd
#
_cell.length_a   1.000
_cell.length_b   1.000
_cell.length_c   1.000
_cell.angle_alpha   90.00
_cell.angle_beta   90.00
_cell.angle_gamma   90.00
#
_symmetry.space_group_name_H-M   'P 1'
#
loop_
_entity.id
_entity.type
_entity.pdbx_description
1 polymer ?
#
loop_
_entity_poly.entity_id
_entity_poly.type
_entity_poly.pdbx_seq_one_letter_code
_entity_poly.pdbx_strand_id
1 'polypeptide(L)'
;MTEGSIAKNIILFYIPLAIGGLFQQLYSFVDSVVVGRGIGAQALAAVGATSIVVWLTLGFAMGITKGFCIHISQAYGKKDYHLVNRGFFVASVLSLIVGTMISIVGSLAIRDFLILMHTPGEILEQSLDYIKVILLGFVITVLNNLFMSVLQSLGDSSTPFCALLVSSITNVGLDCVFVLILKWG
;
A
#
# COMPACT_ATOMS: atom_id res chain seq x y z
N MET A 1 -9.00 -22.20 -10.35
CA MET A 1 -9.57 -22.41 -8.99
C MET A 1 -10.93 -23.09 -8.99
N THR A 2 -11.60 -23.17 -10.10
CA THR A 2 -12.94 -23.78 -10.21
C THR A 2 -12.93 -25.31 -10.41
N GLU A 3 -11.75 -25.93 -10.57
CA GLU A 3 -11.58 -27.36 -10.78
C GLU A 3 -10.57 -27.96 -9.79
N GLY A 4 -10.78 -29.21 -9.36
CA GLY A 4 -9.91 -29.94 -8.45
C GLY A 4 -10.28 -29.83 -6.97
N SER A 5 -9.36 -30.23 -6.07
CA SER A 5 -9.56 -30.17 -4.63
C SER A 5 -9.52 -28.73 -4.12
N ILE A 6 -10.60 -28.29 -3.50
CA ILE A 6 -10.76 -26.92 -2.94
C ILE A 6 -9.63 -26.61 -1.97
N ALA A 7 -9.28 -27.53 -1.05
CA ALA A 7 -8.23 -27.33 -0.06
C ALA A 7 -6.86 -27.11 -0.72
N LYS A 8 -6.51 -27.90 -1.74
CA LYS A 8 -5.26 -27.76 -2.47
C LYS A 8 -5.18 -26.39 -3.18
N ASN A 9 -6.26 -25.98 -3.83
CA ASN A 9 -6.32 -24.70 -4.54
C ASN A 9 -6.18 -23.51 -3.58
N ILE A 10 -6.82 -23.58 -2.41
CA ILE A 10 -6.69 -22.54 -1.37
C ILE A 10 -5.24 -22.45 -0.86
N ILE A 11 -4.61 -23.58 -0.55
CA ILE A 11 -3.22 -23.60 -0.06
C ILE A 11 -2.26 -23.03 -1.11
N LEU A 12 -2.36 -23.48 -2.37
CA LEU A 12 -1.51 -22.99 -3.45
C LEU A 12 -1.68 -21.49 -3.72
N PHE A 13 -2.90 -20.98 -3.56
CA PHE A 13 -3.18 -19.55 -3.68
C PHE A 13 -2.64 -18.75 -2.48
N TYR A 14 -2.72 -19.31 -1.27
CA TYR A 14 -2.33 -18.61 -0.05
C TYR A 14 -0.80 -18.54 0.16
N ILE A 15 -0.06 -19.57 -0.28
CA ILE A 15 1.41 -19.63 -0.09
C ILE A 15 2.12 -18.38 -0.65
N PRO A 16 1.92 -17.96 -1.93
CA PRO A 16 2.56 -16.75 -2.44
C PRO A 16 2.20 -15.48 -1.66
N LEU A 17 0.94 -15.38 -1.22
CA LEU A 17 0.48 -14.23 -0.44
C LEU A 17 1.12 -14.19 0.96
N ALA A 18 1.22 -15.33 1.63
CA ALA A 18 1.85 -15.43 2.95
C ALA A 18 3.35 -15.10 2.87
N ILE A 19 4.05 -15.67 1.89
CA ILE A 19 5.46 -15.38 1.66
C ILE A 19 5.64 -13.91 1.30
N GLY A 20 4.78 -13.33 0.45
CA GLY A 20 4.78 -11.91 0.13
C GLY A 20 4.61 -11.01 1.34
N GLY A 21 3.68 -11.37 2.25
CA GLY A 21 3.50 -10.65 3.52
C GLY A 21 4.75 -10.69 4.42
N LEU A 22 5.45 -11.82 4.49
CA LEU A 22 6.72 -11.93 5.21
C LEU A 22 7.81 -11.05 4.59
N PHE A 23 7.94 -11.07 3.26
CA PHE A 23 8.88 -10.20 2.55
C PHE A 23 8.58 -8.72 2.79
N GLN A 24 7.30 -8.33 2.81
CA GLN A 24 6.90 -6.95 3.10
C GLN A 24 7.28 -6.53 4.52
N GLN A 25 7.17 -7.41 5.52
CA GLN A 25 7.61 -7.14 6.88
C GLN A 25 9.13 -7.01 6.98
N LEU A 26 9.87 -7.90 6.31
CA LEU A 26 11.33 -7.81 6.25
C LEU A 26 11.80 -6.51 5.60
N TYR A 27 11.18 -6.14 4.48
CA TYR A 27 11.45 -4.88 3.81
C TYR A 27 11.19 -3.66 4.72
N SER A 28 10.03 -3.59 5.40
CA SER A 28 9.71 -2.51 6.32
C SER A 28 10.70 -2.42 7.50
N PHE A 29 11.21 -3.57 7.95
CA PHE A 29 12.25 -3.62 8.98
C PHE A 29 13.58 -3.05 8.46
N VAL A 30 14.01 -3.46 7.25
CA VAL A 30 15.24 -2.95 6.62
C VAL A 30 15.15 -1.44 6.40
N ASP A 31 14.03 -0.94 5.86
CA ASP A 31 13.78 0.49 5.67
C ASP A 31 13.92 1.27 6.99
N SER A 32 13.30 0.79 8.07
CA SER A 32 13.42 1.39 9.40
C SER A 32 14.87 1.43 9.91
N VAL A 33 15.66 0.39 9.63
CA VAL A 33 17.09 0.35 10.01
C VAL A 33 17.90 1.34 9.16
N VAL A 34 17.63 1.43 7.86
CA VAL A 34 18.31 2.35 6.95
C VAL A 34 18.02 3.80 7.34
N VAL A 35 16.76 4.15 7.58
CA VAL A 35 16.36 5.48 8.03
C VAL A 35 16.99 5.81 9.40
N GLY A 36 16.88 4.91 10.38
CA GLY A 36 17.40 5.15 11.73
C GLY A 36 18.90 5.31 11.80
N ARG A 37 19.67 4.57 10.97
CA ARG A 37 21.14 4.67 10.94
C ARG A 37 21.65 5.72 9.96
N GLY A 38 20.94 5.94 8.86
CA GLY A 38 21.38 6.85 7.79
C GLY A 38 21.02 8.30 8.05
N ILE A 39 19.79 8.56 8.55
CA ILE A 39 19.26 9.92 8.76
C ILE A 39 19.29 10.29 10.24
N GLY A 40 18.97 9.34 11.14
CA GLY A 40 19.05 9.53 12.58
C GLY A 40 17.75 9.26 13.32
N ALA A 41 17.83 9.34 14.67
CA ALA A 41 16.74 8.98 15.57
C ALA A 41 15.50 9.90 15.43
N GLN A 42 15.70 11.18 15.10
CA GLN A 42 14.58 12.12 14.92
C GLN A 42 13.73 11.77 13.68
N ALA A 43 14.37 11.40 12.56
CA ALA A 43 13.67 10.97 11.37
C ALA A 43 12.88 9.67 11.62
N LEU A 44 13.48 8.71 12.35
CA LEU A 44 12.77 7.48 12.73
C LEU A 44 11.59 7.78 13.67
N ALA A 45 11.73 8.75 14.58
CA ALA A 45 10.63 9.18 15.45
C ALA A 45 9.50 9.85 14.65
N ALA A 46 9.82 10.65 13.62
CA ALA A 46 8.85 11.27 12.74
C ALA A 46 8.06 10.21 11.93
N VAL A 47 8.73 9.20 11.36
CA VAL A 47 8.10 8.06 10.69
C VAL A 47 7.21 7.29 11.68
N GLY A 48 7.68 7.06 12.90
CA GLY A 48 6.90 6.40 13.96
C GLY A 48 5.63 7.19 14.34
N ALA A 49 5.73 8.51 14.51
CA ALA A 49 4.61 9.37 14.86
C ALA A 49 3.52 9.38 13.76
N THR A 50 3.92 9.28 12.49
CA THR A 50 3.00 9.27 11.35
C THR A 50 2.45 7.88 11.02
N SER A 51 2.99 6.81 11.59
CA SER A 51 2.64 5.42 11.27
C SER A 51 1.14 5.13 11.41
N ILE A 52 0.47 5.66 12.44
CA ILE A 52 -0.98 5.47 12.65
C ILE A 52 -1.77 6.07 11.48
N VAL A 53 -1.40 7.27 11.01
CA VAL A 53 -2.05 7.94 9.88
C VAL A 53 -1.87 7.11 8.60
N VAL A 54 -0.65 6.62 8.35
CA VAL A 54 -0.33 5.77 7.20
C VAL A 54 -1.16 4.48 7.24
N TRP A 55 -1.21 3.80 8.39
CA TRP A 55 -2.00 2.57 8.56
C TRP A 55 -3.49 2.78 8.35
N LEU A 56 -4.06 3.84 8.91
CA LEU A 56 -5.47 4.19 8.70
C LEU A 56 -5.76 4.45 7.21
N THR A 57 -4.91 5.24 6.57
CA THR A 57 -5.08 5.62 5.17
C THR A 57 -4.95 4.41 4.24
N LEU A 58 -3.93 3.57 4.44
CA LEU A 58 -3.75 2.32 3.69
C LEU A 58 -4.87 1.32 3.95
N GLY A 59 -5.29 1.15 5.21
CA GLY A 59 -6.39 0.27 5.59
C GLY A 59 -7.70 0.68 4.91
N PHE A 60 -7.98 1.98 4.82
CA PHE A 60 -9.14 2.50 4.10
C PHE A 60 -9.06 2.21 2.60
N ALA A 61 -7.90 2.44 1.97
CA ALA A 61 -7.65 2.10 0.57
C ALA A 61 -7.89 0.61 0.30
N MET A 62 -7.33 -0.26 1.15
CA MET A 62 -7.50 -1.71 1.03
C MET A 62 -8.97 -2.14 1.22
N GLY A 63 -9.69 -1.53 2.16
CA GLY A 63 -11.11 -1.83 2.40
C GLY A 63 -11.97 -1.53 1.18
N ILE A 64 -11.79 -0.37 0.58
CA ILE A 64 -12.53 0.06 -0.62
C ILE A 64 -12.21 -0.85 -1.81
N THR A 65 -10.94 -1.07 -2.10
CA THR A 65 -10.51 -1.86 -3.27
C THR A 65 -10.95 -3.32 -3.16
N LYS A 66 -10.86 -3.94 -1.97
CA LYS A 66 -11.37 -5.30 -1.72
C LYS A 66 -12.90 -5.36 -1.86
N GLY A 67 -13.61 -4.32 -1.42
CA GLY A 67 -15.06 -4.23 -1.61
C GLY A 67 -15.48 -4.32 -3.09
N PHE A 68 -14.81 -3.57 -3.97
CA PHE A 68 -15.06 -3.64 -5.41
C PHE A 68 -14.73 -5.02 -6.00
N CYS A 69 -13.69 -5.68 -5.51
CA CYS A 69 -13.27 -6.98 -6.00
C CYS A 69 -14.27 -8.11 -5.73
N ILE A 70 -15.17 -7.97 -4.76
CA ILE A 70 -16.22 -8.96 -4.50
C ILE A 70 -17.13 -9.11 -5.74
N HIS A 71 -17.59 -8.01 -6.31
CA HIS A 71 -18.44 -8.04 -7.50
C HIS A 71 -17.68 -8.54 -8.73
N ILE A 72 -16.41 -8.15 -8.89
CA ILE A 72 -15.56 -8.60 -10.00
C ILE A 72 -15.34 -10.11 -9.94
N SER A 73 -15.03 -10.66 -8.75
CA SER A 73 -14.83 -12.10 -8.59
C SER A 73 -16.10 -12.91 -8.84
N GLN A 74 -17.27 -12.41 -8.41
CA GLN A 74 -18.56 -13.05 -8.68
C GLN A 74 -18.90 -13.07 -10.18
N ALA A 75 -18.64 -11.95 -10.88
CA ALA A 75 -18.82 -11.88 -12.34
C ALA A 75 -17.88 -12.84 -13.07
N TYR A 76 -16.62 -12.90 -12.63
CA TYR A 76 -15.63 -13.83 -13.18
C TYR A 76 -16.03 -15.29 -12.99
N GLY A 77 -16.52 -15.65 -11.79
CA GLY A 77 -17.04 -17.00 -11.52
C GLY A 77 -18.22 -17.39 -12.39
N LYS A 78 -19.04 -16.43 -12.85
CA LYS A 78 -20.14 -16.62 -13.83
C LYS A 78 -19.66 -16.63 -15.28
N LYS A 79 -18.35 -16.40 -15.54
CA LYS A 79 -17.76 -16.23 -16.86
C LYS A 79 -18.34 -15.05 -17.66
N ASP A 80 -18.90 -14.06 -16.97
CA ASP A 80 -19.42 -12.82 -17.57
C ASP A 80 -18.30 -11.78 -17.63
N TYR A 81 -17.47 -11.88 -18.67
CA TYR A 81 -16.32 -10.98 -18.86
C TYR A 81 -16.74 -9.54 -19.17
N HIS A 82 -17.95 -9.32 -19.70
CA HIS A 82 -18.47 -7.96 -19.90
C HIS A 82 -18.71 -7.27 -18.55
N LEU A 83 -19.32 -7.98 -17.61
CA LEU A 83 -19.55 -7.48 -16.26
C LEU A 83 -18.23 -7.30 -15.48
N VAL A 84 -17.24 -8.18 -15.68
CA VAL A 84 -15.89 -8.03 -15.13
C VAL A 84 -15.25 -6.72 -15.58
N ASN A 85 -15.24 -6.45 -16.91
CA ASN A 85 -14.64 -5.25 -17.46
C ASN A 85 -15.35 -3.98 -17.00
N ARG A 86 -16.68 -4.01 -16.96
CA ARG A 86 -17.48 -2.88 -16.44
C ARG A 86 -17.20 -2.64 -14.96
N GLY A 87 -17.15 -3.70 -14.15
CA GLY A 87 -16.82 -3.63 -12.72
C GLY A 87 -15.44 -3.07 -12.48
N PHE A 88 -14.45 -3.50 -13.25
CA PHE A 88 -13.08 -2.98 -13.17
C PHE A 88 -13.00 -1.49 -13.53
N PHE A 89 -13.67 -1.07 -14.61
CA PHE A 89 -13.72 0.35 -15.01
C PHE A 89 -14.34 1.22 -13.91
N VAL A 90 -15.50 0.82 -13.39
CA VAL A 90 -16.18 1.55 -12.31
C VAL A 90 -15.31 1.61 -11.05
N ALA A 91 -14.71 0.49 -10.65
CA ALA A 91 -13.80 0.42 -9.52
C ALA A 91 -12.58 1.35 -9.70
N SER A 92 -12.02 1.42 -10.92
CA SER A 92 -10.88 2.31 -11.23
C SER A 92 -11.26 3.79 -11.11
N VAL A 93 -12.40 4.18 -11.67
CA VAL A 93 -12.90 5.57 -11.60
C VAL A 93 -13.20 5.96 -10.14
N LEU A 94 -13.90 5.10 -9.39
CA LEU A 94 -14.21 5.37 -7.99
C LEU A 94 -12.94 5.41 -7.12
N SER A 95 -11.98 4.52 -7.36
CA SER A 95 -10.70 4.52 -6.66
C SER A 95 -9.91 5.80 -6.94
N LEU A 96 -9.93 6.30 -8.18
CA LEU A 96 -9.32 7.57 -8.55
C LEU A 96 -9.96 8.75 -7.82
N ILE A 97 -11.30 8.82 -7.81
CA ILE A 97 -12.05 9.89 -7.13
C ILE A 97 -11.74 9.87 -5.62
N VAL A 98 -11.89 8.72 -4.98
CA VAL A 98 -11.68 8.58 -3.54
C VAL A 98 -10.22 8.82 -3.17
N GLY A 99 -9.27 8.28 -3.95
CA GLY A 99 -7.84 8.50 -3.74
C GLY A 99 -7.48 9.98 -3.83
N THR A 100 -8.00 10.69 -4.83
CA THR A 100 -7.77 12.13 -5.00
C THR A 100 -8.41 12.93 -3.86
N MET A 101 -9.61 12.58 -3.47
CA MET A 101 -10.31 13.26 -2.35
C MET A 101 -9.51 13.09 -1.04
N ILE A 102 -9.06 11.89 -0.73
CA ILE A 102 -8.24 11.63 0.48
C ILE A 102 -6.90 12.36 0.39
N SER A 103 -6.25 12.35 -0.78
CA SER A 103 -5.00 13.08 -1.01
C SER A 103 -5.16 14.57 -0.71
N ILE A 104 -6.18 15.21 -1.25
CA ILE A 104 -6.43 16.65 -1.07
C ILE A 104 -6.82 16.96 0.37
N VAL A 105 -7.90 16.31 0.87
CA VAL A 105 -8.42 16.59 2.21
C VAL A 105 -7.39 16.21 3.28
N GLY A 106 -6.72 15.07 3.13
CA GLY A 106 -5.64 14.65 4.01
C GLY A 106 -4.50 15.66 4.05
N SER A 107 -4.03 16.13 2.89
CA SER A 107 -2.93 17.11 2.82
C SER A 107 -3.28 18.45 3.48
N LEU A 108 -4.55 18.84 3.44
CA LEU A 108 -5.02 20.09 4.08
C LEU A 108 -5.18 19.92 5.60
N ALA A 109 -5.66 18.76 6.06
CA ALA A 109 -5.99 18.54 7.47
C ALA A 109 -4.86 17.93 8.29
N ILE A 110 -3.78 17.43 7.67
CA ILE A 110 -2.76 16.62 8.36
C ILE A 110 -2.04 17.38 9.47
N ARG A 111 -1.82 18.68 9.31
CA ARG A 111 -1.14 19.48 10.32
C ARG A 111 -1.94 19.53 11.62
N ASP A 112 -3.23 19.82 11.52
CA ASP A 112 -4.12 19.90 12.68
C ASP A 112 -4.28 18.54 13.33
N PHE A 113 -4.30 17.49 12.53
CA PHE A 113 -4.37 16.12 13.01
C PHE A 113 -3.11 15.71 13.81
N LEU A 114 -1.91 16.03 13.33
CA LEU A 114 -0.66 15.77 14.07
C LEU A 114 -0.56 16.56 15.35
N ILE A 115 -1.05 17.81 15.36
CA ILE A 115 -1.14 18.63 16.58
C ILE A 115 -2.11 18.00 17.58
N LEU A 116 -3.27 17.53 17.11
CA LEU A 116 -4.26 16.82 17.94
C LEU A 116 -3.71 15.52 18.53
N MET A 117 -2.84 14.83 17.80
CA MET A 117 -2.11 13.65 18.28
C MET A 117 -0.99 13.98 19.29
N HIS A 118 -0.81 15.25 19.66
CA HIS A 118 0.27 15.71 20.54
C HIS A 118 1.67 15.35 20.03
N THR A 119 1.88 15.40 18.71
CA THR A 119 3.21 15.19 18.13
C THR A 119 4.19 16.23 18.66
N PRO A 120 5.36 15.83 19.21
CA PRO A 120 6.35 16.77 19.73
C PRO A 120 6.78 17.79 18.68
N GLY A 121 6.89 19.07 19.09
CA GLY A 121 7.24 20.16 18.16
C GLY A 121 8.56 19.97 17.42
N GLU A 122 9.52 19.28 18.07
CA GLU A 122 10.84 18.98 17.49
C GLU A 122 10.80 18.11 16.23
N ILE A 123 9.79 17.23 16.11
CA ILE A 123 9.62 16.31 14.98
C ILE A 123 8.42 16.66 14.11
N LEU A 124 7.63 17.68 14.47
CA LEU A 124 6.37 18.00 13.80
C LEU A 124 6.59 18.34 12.32
N GLU A 125 7.55 19.21 12.00
CA GLU A 125 7.80 19.62 10.61
C GLU A 125 8.33 18.45 9.76
N GLN A 126 9.22 17.62 10.29
CA GLN A 126 9.69 16.41 9.60
C GLN A 126 8.54 15.40 9.37
N SER A 127 7.66 15.25 10.37
CA SER A 127 6.47 14.41 10.26
C SER A 127 5.52 14.93 9.19
N LEU A 128 5.33 16.25 9.10
CA LEU A 128 4.50 16.90 8.09
C LEU A 128 5.05 16.69 6.68
N ASP A 129 6.35 16.87 6.48
CA ASP A 129 6.98 16.70 5.17
C ASP A 129 6.89 15.25 4.70
N TYR A 130 7.17 14.30 5.59
CA TYR A 130 7.05 12.88 5.30
C TYR A 130 5.64 12.47 4.90
N ILE A 131 4.64 12.81 5.71
CA ILE A 131 3.26 12.38 5.45
C ILE A 131 2.62 13.09 4.26
N LYS A 132 2.99 14.35 3.96
CA LYS A 132 2.54 15.04 2.75
C LYS A 132 2.95 14.34 1.48
N VAL A 133 4.20 13.85 1.41
CA VAL A 133 4.67 13.07 0.25
C VAL A 133 3.84 11.80 0.08
N ILE A 134 3.55 11.09 1.16
CA ILE A 134 2.70 9.90 1.13
C ILE A 134 1.29 10.23 0.65
N LEU A 135 0.68 11.29 1.19
CA LEU A 135 -0.67 11.70 0.81
C LEU A 135 -0.74 12.16 -0.65
N LEU A 136 0.26 12.87 -1.17
CA LEU A 136 0.34 13.23 -2.60
C LEU A 136 0.44 12.00 -3.50
N GLY A 137 1.22 10.99 -3.08
CA GLY A 137 1.33 9.71 -3.78
C GLY A 137 0.16 8.75 -3.57
N PHE A 138 -0.80 9.10 -2.72
CA PHE A 138 -1.86 8.18 -2.28
C PHE A 138 -2.75 7.68 -3.41
N VAL A 139 -3.01 8.50 -4.42
CA VAL A 139 -3.78 8.09 -5.61
C VAL A 139 -3.12 6.89 -6.30
N ILE A 140 -1.79 6.94 -6.47
CA ILE A 140 -1.02 5.85 -7.07
C ILE A 140 -1.12 4.59 -6.20
N THR A 141 -1.03 4.76 -4.89
CA THR A 141 -1.15 3.66 -3.91
C THR A 141 -2.51 2.97 -3.99
N VAL A 142 -3.61 3.75 -4.07
CA VAL A 142 -4.98 3.19 -4.19
C VAL A 142 -5.14 2.42 -5.49
N LEU A 143 -4.66 2.95 -6.62
CA LEU A 143 -4.71 2.28 -7.92
C LEU A 143 -3.87 0.99 -7.91
N ASN A 144 -2.66 1.03 -7.36
CA ASN A 144 -1.84 -0.17 -7.21
C ASN A 144 -2.55 -1.24 -6.36
N ASN A 145 -3.15 -0.86 -5.22
CA ASN A 145 -3.95 -1.77 -4.39
C ASN A 145 -5.14 -2.35 -5.16
N LEU A 146 -5.82 -1.55 -5.99
CA LEU A 146 -6.91 -2.03 -6.83
C LEU A 146 -6.42 -3.09 -7.82
N PHE A 147 -5.35 -2.83 -8.58
CA PHE A 147 -4.82 -3.79 -9.55
C PHE A 147 -4.42 -5.10 -8.87
N MET A 148 -3.70 -5.03 -7.74
CA MET A 148 -3.31 -6.21 -6.98
C MET A 148 -4.51 -6.99 -6.47
N SER A 149 -5.54 -6.30 -5.94
CA SER A 149 -6.76 -6.92 -5.43
C SER A 149 -7.59 -7.56 -6.55
N VAL A 150 -7.64 -6.94 -7.74
CA VAL A 150 -8.33 -7.51 -8.90
C VAL A 150 -7.63 -8.78 -9.37
N LEU A 151 -6.31 -8.79 -9.53
CA LEU A 151 -5.55 -10.00 -9.90
C LEU A 151 -5.81 -11.13 -8.90
N GLN A 152 -5.76 -10.84 -7.61
CA GLN A 152 -6.08 -11.80 -6.55
C GLN A 152 -7.53 -12.30 -6.65
N SER A 153 -8.48 -11.43 -6.96
CA SER A 153 -9.90 -11.79 -7.10
C SER A 153 -10.18 -12.68 -8.32
N LEU A 154 -9.33 -12.60 -9.34
CA LEU A 154 -9.35 -13.49 -10.53
C LEU A 154 -8.60 -14.80 -10.28
N GLY A 155 -8.00 -14.99 -9.11
CA GLY A 155 -7.30 -16.22 -8.72
C GLY A 155 -5.81 -16.21 -9.03
N ASP A 156 -5.24 -15.08 -9.46
CA ASP A 156 -3.80 -14.90 -9.65
C ASP A 156 -3.17 -14.30 -8.39
N SER A 157 -2.45 -15.11 -7.63
CA SER A 157 -1.65 -14.67 -6.48
C SER A 157 -0.16 -14.54 -6.82
N SER A 158 0.28 -15.10 -7.95
CA SER A 158 1.68 -15.14 -8.35
C SER A 158 2.15 -13.80 -8.91
N THR A 159 1.35 -13.15 -9.76
CA THR A 159 1.69 -11.83 -10.32
C THR A 159 1.82 -10.75 -9.24
N PRO A 160 0.87 -10.60 -8.28
CA PRO A 160 1.05 -9.70 -7.14
C PRO A 160 2.30 -10.01 -6.30
N PHE A 161 2.61 -11.28 -6.09
CA PHE A 161 3.81 -11.68 -5.36
C PHE A 161 5.10 -11.28 -6.10
N CYS A 162 5.19 -11.56 -7.41
CA CYS A 162 6.36 -11.14 -8.21
C CYS A 162 6.52 -9.60 -8.23
N ALA A 163 5.42 -8.87 -8.39
CA ALA A 163 5.44 -7.41 -8.36
C ALA A 163 5.93 -6.88 -7.01
N LEU A 164 5.48 -7.48 -5.90
CA LEU A 164 5.95 -7.15 -4.56
C LEU A 164 7.45 -7.41 -4.39
N LEU A 165 7.96 -8.55 -4.86
CA LEU A 165 9.40 -8.86 -4.79
C LEU A 165 10.24 -7.84 -5.54
N VAL A 166 9.87 -7.53 -6.79
CA VAL A 166 10.58 -6.54 -7.62
C VAL A 166 10.55 -5.17 -6.95
N SER A 167 9.38 -4.74 -6.47
CA SER A 167 9.21 -3.47 -5.78
C SER A 167 10.07 -3.40 -4.50
N SER A 168 10.06 -4.45 -3.67
CA SER A 168 10.83 -4.48 -2.42
C SER A 168 12.34 -4.44 -2.68
N ILE A 169 12.84 -5.20 -3.65
CA ILE A 169 14.26 -5.19 -4.01
C ILE A 169 14.67 -3.82 -4.54
N THR A 170 13.84 -3.23 -5.41
CA THR A 170 14.08 -1.90 -5.97
C THR A 170 14.10 -0.85 -4.86
N ASN A 171 13.15 -0.90 -3.94
CA ASN A 171 13.07 0.04 -2.83
C ASN A 171 14.30 -0.04 -1.93
N VAL A 172 14.68 -1.23 -1.45
CA VAL A 172 15.91 -1.41 -0.63
C VAL A 172 17.14 -0.91 -1.38
N GLY A 173 17.23 -1.17 -2.69
CA GLY A 173 18.31 -0.65 -3.53
C GLY A 173 18.34 0.88 -3.58
N LEU A 174 17.18 1.51 -3.77
CA LEU A 174 17.05 2.97 -3.79
C LEU A 174 17.36 3.59 -2.42
N ASP A 175 16.88 3.00 -1.33
CA ASP A 175 17.17 3.45 0.04
C ASP A 175 18.67 3.44 0.32
N CYS A 176 19.37 2.36 -0.08
CA CYS A 176 20.82 2.31 0.04
C CYS A 176 21.51 3.42 -0.78
N VAL A 177 21.04 3.68 -1.99
CA VAL A 177 21.63 4.72 -2.86
C VAL A 177 21.32 6.11 -2.29
N PHE A 178 20.06 6.42 -2.02
CA PHE A 178 19.68 7.77 -1.62
C PHE A 178 20.13 8.10 -0.19
N VAL A 179 19.96 7.18 0.75
CA VAL A 179 20.27 7.45 2.16
C VAL A 179 21.75 7.26 2.47
N LEU A 180 22.37 6.14 2.04
CA LEU A 180 23.74 5.82 2.42
C LEU A 180 24.80 6.45 1.50
N ILE A 181 24.54 6.53 0.18
CA ILE A 181 25.52 7.06 -0.80
C ILE A 181 25.31 8.56 -1.01
N LEU A 182 24.10 8.99 -1.36
CA LEU A 182 23.80 10.39 -1.66
C LEU A 182 23.54 11.22 -0.39
N LYS A 183 23.31 10.56 0.76
CA LYS A 183 22.99 11.21 2.04
C LYS A 183 21.80 12.17 1.91
N TRP A 184 20.82 11.79 1.12
CA TRP A 184 19.55 12.48 1.01
C TRP A 184 18.61 11.96 2.10
N GLY A 185 18.31 12.82 3.07
CA GLY A 185 17.42 12.53 4.17
C GLY A 185 16.91 13.79 4.84
#